data_26f5fc725fa5460c2af810882608c593
#
_entry.id   26f5fc725fa5460c2af810882608c593
#
_cell.length_a   1.000
_cell.length_b   1.000
_cell.length_c   1.000
_cell.angle_alpha   90.00
_cell.angle_beta   90.00
_cell.angle_gamma   90.00
#
_symmetry.space_group_name_H-M   'P 1'
#
loop_
_entity.id
_entity.type
_entity.pdbx_description
1 polymer ?
#
loop_
_entity_poly.entity_id
_entity_poly.type
_entity_poly.pdbx_seq_one_letter_code
_entity_poly.pdbx_strand_id
1 'polypeptide(L)'
;MIVQRTRAILLALSLGLLAACSDSGSDKPAQGASAPAAGGTLEAAKAAGKIRIGYANEAPFAFMDSKEAKVTGESVEIARVVLKRMGINEVEGVLTEFGSLIPGLQAKRFDIIAAGMYVTPERCGQVAFSNPTYGVGQAFLVKQGNPKNLHSYEDVVKNPDAKLGVVVGAIEAEYASKVKVPAGQMVVFPDAVSALSGVQAGRADAYAATALTVNDLMGKTDAGSGLEKAEPFTDPVIDGKGVRGYGAYAFRTDDKAFADAFNAELAKFIGTDEHKQLVAPFGFTPEELPKDVTAAKLCAAK
;
A
#
# COMPACT_ATOMS: atom_id res chain seq x y z
N MET A 1 -58.07 -21.77 -26.07
CA MET A 1 -58.52 -21.01 -27.23
C MET A 1 -57.28 -20.38 -27.83
N ILE A 2 -56.71 -20.99 -28.88
CA ILE A 2 -56.83 -20.59 -30.29
C ILE A 2 -56.08 -19.25 -30.48
N VAL A 3 -55.04 -19.04 -31.32
CA VAL A 3 -54.67 -19.63 -32.63
C VAL A 3 -53.21 -19.29 -32.93
N GLN A 4 -52.49 -20.26 -33.50
CA GLN A 4 -51.25 -20.14 -34.28
C GLN A 4 -51.44 -19.20 -35.50
N ARG A 5 -50.36 -18.57 -35.93
CA ARG A 5 -50.09 -18.44 -37.40
C ARG A 5 -48.59 -18.26 -37.68
N THR A 6 -48.02 -19.30 -38.17
CA THR A 6 -46.85 -19.43 -39.02
C THR A 6 -46.96 -18.64 -40.30
N ARG A 7 -45.88 -18.02 -40.78
CA ARG A 7 -45.59 -17.88 -42.24
C ARG A 7 -44.09 -17.76 -42.47
N ALA A 8 -43.57 -18.79 -43.12
CA ALA A 8 -42.31 -18.82 -43.83
C ALA A 8 -42.51 -18.27 -45.26
N ILE A 9 -41.43 -17.90 -45.93
CA ILE A 9 -41.19 -17.74 -47.39
C ILE A 9 -40.17 -16.61 -47.55
N LEU A 10 -39.10 -16.56 -48.30
CA LEU A 10 -38.42 -17.41 -49.31
C LEU A 10 -37.03 -16.78 -49.57
N LEU A 11 -36.10 -17.62 -50.04
CA LEU A 11 -34.78 -17.30 -50.60
C LEU A 11 -34.88 -16.28 -51.76
N ALA A 12 -33.86 -15.41 -51.88
CA ALA A 12 -33.37 -14.92 -53.16
C ALA A 12 -31.87 -14.67 -53.11
N LEU A 13 -31.13 -15.53 -53.84
CA LEU A 13 -29.75 -15.36 -54.23
C LEU A 13 -29.65 -14.28 -55.30
N SER A 14 -28.74 -13.34 -55.16
CA SER A 14 -28.26 -12.53 -56.30
C SER A 14 -26.79 -12.22 -56.13
N LEU A 15 -25.99 -12.87 -57.01
CA LEU A 15 -24.59 -12.53 -57.34
C LEU A 15 -24.60 -11.17 -58.08
N GLY A 16 -23.70 -10.26 -57.72
CA GLY A 16 -23.41 -9.05 -58.45
C GLY A 16 -21.95 -8.61 -58.25
N LEU A 17 -21.20 -8.61 -59.34
CA LEU A 17 -19.78 -8.33 -59.50
C LEU A 17 -19.41 -6.85 -59.31
N LEU A 18 -18.23 -6.66 -58.72
CA LEU A 18 -17.16 -5.66 -59.02
C LEU A 18 -17.53 -4.21 -59.42
N ALA A 19 -17.10 -3.26 -58.60
CA ALA A 19 -16.41 -2.07 -59.11
C ALA A 19 -15.47 -1.51 -58.01
N ALA A 20 -14.18 -1.45 -58.31
CA ALA A 20 -13.15 -0.77 -57.55
C ALA A 20 -13.31 0.76 -57.78
N CYS A 21 -13.32 1.53 -56.67
CA CYS A 21 -12.95 2.95 -56.69
C CYS A 21 -12.08 3.23 -55.49
N SER A 22 -10.83 3.53 -55.75
CA SER A 22 -9.85 4.07 -54.81
C SER A 22 -10.30 5.48 -54.38
N ASP A 23 -10.42 5.68 -53.11
CA ASP A 23 -10.41 7.05 -52.54
C ASP A 23 -9.47 7.11 -51.34
N SER A 24 -8.52 8.06 -51.44
CA SER A 24 -7.44 8.29 -50.52
C SER A 24 -7.96 8.99 -49.27
N GLY A 25 -8.35 8.20 -48.26
CA GLY A 25 -8.63 8.69 -46.91
C GLY A 25 -7.45 8.41 -46.03
N SER A 26 -6.77 9.45 -45.58
CA SER A 26 -5.69 9.39 -44.61
C SER A 26 -6.16 8.86 -43.26
N ASP A 27 -6.11 7.55 -43.07
CA ASP A 27 -6.19 6.91 -41.77
C ASP A 27 -4.91 7.20 -40.98
N LYS A 28 -5.01 8.07 -39.97
CA LYS A 28 -4.02 8.12 -38.88
C LYS A 28 -3.96 6.73 -38.24
N PRO A 29 -2.79 6.11 -38.17
CA PRO A 29 -2.64 4.88 -37.40
C PRO A 29 -2.97 5.19 -35.95
N ALA A 30 -3.93 4.44 -35.36
CA ALA A 30 -4.06 4.33 -33.93
C ALA A 30 -2.68 4.04 -33.34
N GLN A 31 -2.23 4.87 -32.40
CA GLN A 31 -0.98 4.65 -31.66
C GLN A 31 -1.07 3.28 -31.02
N GLY A 32 -0.39 2.34 -31.64
CA GLY A 32 -0.23 0.98 -31.14
C GLY A 32 0.41 1.03 -29.76
N ALA A 33 -0.11 0.24 -28.83
CA ALA A 33 0.53 -0.07 -27.57
C ALA A 33 2.01 -0.43 -27.86
N SER A 34 2.94 0.38 -27.41
CA SER A 34 4.35 0.13 -27.55
C SER A 34 4.67 -1.25 -26.97
N ALA A 35 5.26 -2.10 -27.77
CA ALA A 35 5.84 -3.34 -27.32
C ALA A 35 6.81 -3.05 -26.15
N PRO A 36 6.91 -3.90 -25.12
CA PRO A 36 7.84 -3.69 -24.03
C PRO A 36 9.26 -3.54 -24.62
N ALA A 37 9.87 -2.39 -24.33
CA ALA A 37 11.26 -2.13 -24.69
C ALA A 37 12.13 -3.29 -24.17
N ALA A 38 13.15 -3.68 -24.93
CA ALA A 38 14.10 -4.76 -24.61
C ALA A 38 15.01 -4.49 -23.39
N GLY A 39 14.67 -3.50 -22.57
CA GLY A 39 15.26 -3.20 -21.27
C GLY A 39 14.15 -3.20 -20.23
N GLY A 40 14.35 -3.86 -19.09
CA GLY A 40 13.34 -4.03 -18.03
C GLY A 40 12.64 -2.74 -17.57
N THR A 41 11.81 -2.82 -16.54
CA THR A 41 10.99 -1.70 -16.01
C THR A 41 11.79 -0.41 -15.78
N LEU A 42 13.03 -0.53 -15.26
CA LEU A 42 13.90 0.62 -15.01
C LEU A 42 14.23 1.40 -16.29
N GLU A 43 14.64 0.71 -17.35
CA GLU A 43 15.02 1.37 -18.61
C GLU A 43 13.79 1.98 -19.31
N ALA A 44 12.65 1.30 -19.24
CA ALA A 44 11.39 1.85 -19.73
C ALA A 44 10.98 3.13 -18.98
N ALA A 45 11.12 3.14 -17.64
CA ALA A 45 10.81 4.30 -16.81
C ALA A 45 11.77 5.47 -17.08
N LYS A 46 13.09 5.20 -17.24
CA LYS A 46 14.07 6.23 -17.63
C LYS A 46 13.75 6.83 -18.99
N ALA A 47 13.44 6.00 -19.99
CA ALA A 47 13.10 6.46 -21.33
C ALA A 47 11.80 7.30 -21.33
N ALA A 48 10.83 6.96 -20.50
CA ALA A 48 9.58 7.71 -20.33
C ALA A 48 9.73 8.94 -19.43
N GLY A 49 10.79 9.03 -18.63
CA GLY A 49 10.99 10.06 -17.60
C GLY A 49 10.02 9.95 -16.40
N LYS A 50 9.20 8.90 -16.34
CA LYS A 50 8.15 8.72 -15.34
C LYS A 50 7.95 7.28 -14.93
N ILE A 51 7.35 7.09 -13.72
CA ILE A 51 7.03 5.78 -13.16
C ILE A 51 5.73 5.83 -12.35
N ARG A 52 5.02 4.71 -12.29
CA ARG A 52 3.81 4.55 -11.47
C ARG A 52 4.13 3.89 -10.15
N ILE A 53 3.64 4.47 -9.07
CA ILE A 53 3.72 3.88 -7.72
C ILE A 53 2.35 3.47 -7.22
N GLY A 54 2.23 2.29 -6.63
CA GLY A 54 1.03 1.84 -5.91
C GLY A 54 1.05 2.34 -4.46
N TYR A 55 -0.06 2.92 -4.00
CA TYR A 55 -0.23 3.40 -2.63
C TYR A 55 -1.64 3.16 -2.11
N ALA A 56 -1.83 3.16 -0.79
CA ALA A 56 -3.08 2.78 -0.13
C ALA A 56 -3.76 3.91 0.66
N ASN A 57 -3.40 5.17 0.39
CA ASN A 57 -3.93 6.36 1.05
C ASN A 57 -3.87 6.31 2.58
N GLU A 58 -2.74 5.84 3.11
CA GLU A 58 -2.45 5.76 4.54
C GLU A 58 -1.37 6.78 4.93
N ALA A 59 -1.77 7.82 5.62
CA ALA A 59 -0.84 8.76 6.22
C ALA A 59 -0.19 8.14 7.49
N PRO A 60 1.09 8.43 7.75
CA PRO A 60 1.95 9.40 7.08
C PRO A 60 2.79 8.82 5.92
N PHE A 61 2.59 7.56 5.52
CA PHE A 61 3.44 6.84 4.56
C PHE A 61 3.20 7.26 3.11
N ALA A 62 1.96 7.14 2.64
CA ALA A 62 1.58 7.48 1.27
C ALA A 62 0.09 7.84 1.20
N PHE A 63 -0.22 9.09 0.91
CA PHE A 63 -1.59 9.59 0.90
C PHE A 63 -1.77 10.72 -0.10
N MET A 64 -3.03 10.98 -0.47
CA MET A 64 -3.39 12.11 -1.29
C MET A 64 -3.51 13.37 -0.42
N ASP A 65 -2.65 14.35 -0.63
CA ASP A 65 -2.85 15.69 -0.07
C ASP A 65 -3.98 16.37 -0.83
N SER A 66 -5.10 16.59 -0.13
CA SER A 66 -6.30 17.19 -0.74
C SER A 66 -6.13 18.67 -1.08
N LYS A 67 -5.17 19.37 -0.46
CA LYS A 67 -4.90 20.80 -0.73
C LYS A 67 -4.07 20.98 -1.98
N GLU A 68 -3.06 20.11 -2.15
CA GLU A 68 -2.16 20.15 -3.31
C GLU A 68 -2.62 19.25 -4.47
N ALA A 69 -3.65 18.41 -4.25
CA ALA A 69 -4.09 17.38 -5.18
C ALA A 69 -2.94 16.48 -5.67
N LYS A 70 -2.03 16.14 -4.76
CA LYS A 70 -0.79 15.43 -5.03
C LYS A 70 -0.60 14.27 -4.06
N VAL A 71 -0.15 13.13 -4.57
CA VAL A 71 0.27 12.04 -3.69
C VAL A 71 1.57 12.43 -2.98
N THR A 72 1.61 12.23 -1.66
CA THR A 72 2.74 12.58 -0.79
C THR A 72 2.85 11.60 0.38
N GLY A 73 3.76 11.82 1.30
CA GLY A 73 4.05 10.97 2.44
C GLY A 73 5.50 10.49 2.43
N GLU A 74 5.95 9.95 3.55
CA GLU A 74 7.35 9.49 3.72
C GLU A 74 7.82 8.64 2.53
N SER A 75 7.09 7.57 2.22
CA SER A 75 7.47 6.63 1.18
C SER A 75 7.46 7.26 -0.22
N VAL A 76 6.55 8.20 -0.46
CA VAL A 76 6.44 8.88 -1.75
C VAL A 76 7.56 9.89 -1.95
N GLU A 77 7.86 10.69 -0.94
CA GLU A 77 8.88 11.73 -1.05
C GLU A 77 10.29 11.14 -1.11
N ILE A 78 10.59 10.08 -0.34
CA ILE A 78 11.85 9.34 -0.49
C ILE A 78 11.94 8.72 -1.89
N ALA A 79 10.87 8.09 -2.41
CA ALA A 79 10.85 7.54 -3.77
C ALA A 79 11.17 8.61 -4.81
N ARG A 80 10.60 9.82 -4.70
CA ARG A 80 10.89 10.94 -5.61
C ARG A 80 12.37 11.30 -5.63
N VAL A 81 13.00 11.41 -4.46
CA VAL A 81 14.43 11.71 -4.35
C VAL A 81 15.27 10.62 -5.01
N VAL A 82 15.02 9.36 -4.65
CA VAL A 82 15.78 8.21 -5.16
C VAL A 82 15.61 8.06 -6.67
N LEU A 83 14.38 8.08 -7.16
CA LEU A 83 14.06 7.93 -8.59
C LEU A 83 14.63 9.08 -9.43
N LYS A 84 14.57 10.32 -8.90
CA LYS A 84 15.21 11.48 -9.57
C LYS A 84 16.71 11.30 -9.74
N ARG A 85 17.41 10.77 -8.71
CA ARG A 85 18.84 10.44 -8.81
C ARG A 85 19.11 9.33 -9.85
N MET A 86 18.11 8.48 -10.12
CA MET A 86 18.18 7.44 -11.16
C MET A 86 17.76 7.95 -12.56
N GLY A 87 17.41 9.24 -12.72
CA GLY A 87 16.98 9.83 -13.98
C GLY A 87 15.49 9.75 -14.29
N ILE A 88 14.66 9.42 -13.29
CA ILE A 88 13.19 9.35 -13.41
C ILE A 88 12.59 10.53 -12.64
N ASN A 89 12.03 11.51 -13.34
CA ASN A 89 11.64 12.80 -12.74
C ASN A 89 10.19 12.88 -12.31
N GLU A 90 9.32 12.05 -12.86
CA GLU A 90 7.88 12.08 -12.59
C GLU A 90 7.42 10.79 -11.92
N VAL A 91 6.61 10.94 -10.85
CA VAL A 91 6.03 9.83 -10.09
C VAL A 91 4.51 9.98 -10.13
N GLU A 92 3.84 9.02 -10.75
CA GLU A 92 2.37 8.93 -10.83
C GLU A 92 1.85 7.98 -9.73
N GLY A 93 0.91 8.45 -8.90
CA GLY A 93 0.29 7.62 -7.86
C GLY A 93 -0.89 6.81 -8.38
N VAL A 94 -0.92 5.51 -8.11
CA VAL A 94 -2.05 4.62 -8.39
C VAL A 94 -2.64 4.16 -7.07
N LEU A 95 -3.80 4.73 -6.72
CA LEU A 95 -4.51 4.37 -5.49
C LEU A 95 -5.11 2.96 -5.61
N THR A 96 -4.92 2.17 -4.55
CA THR A 96 -5.57 0.86 -4.40
C THR A 96 -5.70 0.49 -2.91
N GLU A 97 -6.51 -0.49 -2.58
CA GLU A 97 -6.57 -1.03 -1.22
C GLU A 97 -5.24 -1.70 -0.85
N PHE A 98 -4.84 -1.64 0.43
CA PHE A 98 -3.55 -2.16 0.89
C PHE A 98 -3.36 -3.64 0.55
N GLY A 99 -4.37 -4.47 0.77
CA GLY A 99 -4.35 -5.89 0.42
C GLY A 99 -4.24 -6.19 -1.08
N SER A 100 -4.53 -5.20 -1.95
CA SER A 100 -4.44 -5.30 -3.40
C SER A 100 -3.13 -4.76 -3.99
N LEU A 101 -2.20 -4.27 -3.15
CA LEU A 101 -0.92 -3.72 -3.61
C LEU A 101 -0.04 -4.79 -4.29
N ILE A 102 0.21 -5.93 -3.65
CA ILE A 102 1.03 -7.00 -4.23
C ILE A 102 0.41 -7.57 -5.50
N PRO A 103 -0.89 -7.98 -5.52
CA PRO A 103 -1.54 -8.38 -6.75
C PRO A 103 -1.51 -7.33 -7.87
N GLY A 104 -1.68 -6.04 -7.53
CA GLY A 104 -1.61 -4.94 -8.48
C GLY A 104 -0.22 -4.75 -9.11
N LEU A 105 0.84 -4.89 -8.31
CA LEU A 105 2.23 -4.86 -8.77
C LEU A 105 2.52 -6.03 -9.73
N GLN A 106 2.11 -7.24 -9.37
CA GLN A 106 2.26 -8.44 -10.19
C GLN A 106 1.50 -8.32 -11.51
N ALA A 107 0.31 -7.72 -11.48
CA ALA A 107 -0.50 -7.42 -12.67
C ALA A 107 0.00 -6.20 -13.47
N LYS A 108 1.14 -5.61 -13.12
CA LYS A 108 1.74 -4.43 -13.80
C LYS A 108 0.84 -3.20 -13.84
N ARG A 109 -0.05 -3.03 -12.86
CA ARG A 109 -0.89 -1.83 -12.74
C ARG A 109 -0.06 -0.62 -12.32
N PHE A 110 1.01 -0.84 -11.61
CA PHE A 110 2.07 0.10 -11.24
C PHE A 110 3.41 -0.65 -11.16
N ASP A 111 4.49 0.06 -10.92
CA ASP A 111 5.84 -0.45 -11.12
C ASP A 111 6.62 -0.62 -9.81
N ILE A 112 6.22 0.10 -8.76
CA ILE A 112 6.77 0.02 -7.39
C ILE A 112 5.60 0.13 -6.41
N ILE A 113 5.66 -0.57 -5.27
CA ILE A 113 4.82 -0.26 -4.11
C ILE A 113 5.57 0.75 -3.24
N ALA A 114 4.96 1.90 -3.00
CA ALA A 114 5.44 2.95 -2.09
C ALA A 114 4.31 3.30 -1.11
N ALA A 115 4.14 2.48 -0.07
CA ALA A 115 2.99 2.50 0.83
C ALA A 115 3.36 2.13 2.28
N GLY A 116 4.62 2.25 2.67
CA GLY A 116 5.06 1.83 4.00
C GLY A 116 4.93 0.33 4.26
N MET A 117 4.94 -0.50 3.21
CA MET A 117 4.72 -1.94 3.35
C MET A 117 5.82 -2.62 4.14
N TYR A 118 5.45 -3.33 5.23
CA TYR A 118 6.41 -4.07 6.03
C TYR A 118 6.98 -5.27 5.28
N VAL A 119 8.30 -5.44 5.41
CA VAL A 119 9.03 -6.63 4.95
C VAL A 119 8.71 -7.79 5.88
N THR A 120 8.07 -8.83 5.34
CA THR A 120 7.83 -10.09 6.05
C THR A 120 8.26 -11.27 5.19
N PRO A 121 8.64 -12.42 5.79
CA PRO A 121 9.01 -13.62 5.01
C PRO A 121 7.93 -14.04 4.01
N GLU A 122 6.66 -13.94 4.38
CA GLU A 122 5.53 -14.27 3.50
C GLU A 122 5.48 -13.37 2.27
N ARG A 123 5.61 -12.04 2.47
CA ARG A 123 5.61 -11.07 1.37
C ARG A 123 6.87 -11.20 0.51
N CYS A 124 8.02 -11.53 1.10
CA CYS A 124 9.28 -11.79 0.37
C CYS A 124 9.15 -12.96 -0.63
N GLY A 125 8.27 -13.92 -0.37
CA GLY A 125 7.94 -14.98 -1.33
C GLY A 125 7.17 -14.50 -2.57
N GLN A 126 6.64 -13.29 -2.54
CA GLN A 126 5.77 -12.75 -3.59
C GLN A 126 6.37 -11.55 -4.33
N VAL A 127 7.23 -10.78 -3.67
CA VAL A 127 7.85 -9.55 -4.20
C VAL A 127 9.31 -9.43 -3.75
N ALA A 128 10.10 -8.65 -4.47
CA ALA A 128 11.43 -8.22 -4.03
C ALA A 128 11.31 -6.91 -3.24
N PHE A 129 11.97 -6.81 -2.08
CA PHE A 129 11.97 -5.60 -1.27
C PHE A 129 13.26 -4.80 -1.41
N SER A 130 13.13 -3.47 -1.30
CA SER A 130 14.27 -2.61 -0.96
C SER A 130 14.71 -2.86 0.49
N ASN A 131 15.86 -2.31 0.90
CA ASN A 131 16.13 -2.17 2.32
C ASN A 131 15.10 -1.23 2.96
N PRO A 132 14.81 -1.41 4.26
CA PRO A 132 13.84 -0.59 4.96
C PRO A 132 14.22 0.89 4.98
N THR A 133 13.24 1.77 4.97
CA THR A 133 13.42 3.21 5.20
C THR A 133 13.18 3.58 6.66
N TYR A 134 12.39 2.80 7.37
CA TYR A 134 12.06 3.01 8.78
C TYR A 134 11.77 1.70 9.53
N GLY A 135 11.73 1.81 10.87
CA GLY A 135 11.22 0.76 11.76
C GLY A 135 10.35 1.37 12.86
N VAL A 136 9.18 0.80 13.12
CA VAL A 136 8.20 1.34 14.08
C VAL A 136 7.48 0.23 14.84
N GLY A 137 7.03 0.52 16.07
CA GLY A 137 6.14 -0.31 16.87
C GLY A 137 4.67 -0.14 16.49
N GLN A 138 3.81 -0.81 17.23
CA GLN A 138 2.36 -0.77 17.06
C GLN A 138 1.70 0.22 18.03
N ALA A 139 0.45 0.55 17.78
CA ALA A 139 -0.41 1.27 18.71
C ALA A 139 -1.88 0.91 18.47
N PHE A 140 -2.70 1.18 19.48
CA PHE A 140 -4.16 1.16 19.33
C PHE A 140 -4.72 2.57 19.39
N LEU A 141 -5.64 2.86 18.48
CA LEU A 141 -6.57 3.97 18.56
C LEU A 141 -7.83 3.47 19.25
N VAL A 142 -8.23 4.09 20.34
CA VAL A 142 -9.38 3.69 21.17
C VAL A 142 -10.31 4.88 21.43
N LYS A 143 -11.51 4.61 21.96
CA LYS A 143 -12.36 5.68 22.49
C LYS A 143 -11.70 6.31 23.71
N GLN A 144 -11.97 7.60 23.93
CA GLN A 144 -11.47 8.35 25.07
C GLN A 144 -11.78 7.63 26.39
N GLY A 145 -10.76 7.54 27.26
CA GLY A 145 -10.82 6.82 28.52
C GLY A 145 -10.64 5.31 28.37
N ASN A 146 -10.36 4.81 27.18
CA ASN A 146 -10.13 3.39 26.89
C ASN A 146 -11.08 2.44 27.67
N PRO A 147 -12.40 2.46 27.41
CA PRO A 147 -13.40 1.82 28.27
C PRO A 147 -13.20 0.34 28.50
N LYS A 148 -12.47 -0.34 27.60
CA LYS A 148 -12.16 -1.79 27.70
C LYS A 148 -10.73 -2.06 28.17
N ASN A 149 -9.97 -1.02 28.53
CA ASN A 149 -8.59 -1.12 29.01
C ASN A 149 -7.69 -1.95 28.10
N LEU A 150 -7.70 -1.62 26.79
CA LEU A 150 -6.95 -2.34 25.75
C LEU A 150 -5.61 -1.66 25.51
N HIS A 151 -4.54 -2.25 26.00
CA HIS A 151 -3.16 -1.75 25.88
C HIS A 151 -2.22 -2.70 25.14
N SER A 152 -2.77 -3.84 24.66
CA SER A 152 -2.05 -4.86 23.92
C SER A 152 -3.02 -5.74 23.13
N TYR A 153 -2.50 -6.53 22.20
CA TYR A 153 -3.29 -7.57 21.52
C TYR A 153 -3.76 -8.66 22.50
N GLU A 154 -2.96 -8.96 23.51
CA GLU A 154 -3.28 -9.92 24.56
C GLU A 154 -4.47 -9.46 25.43
N ASP A 155 -4.66 -8.15 25.59
CA ASP A 155 -5.84 -7.64 26.32
C ASP A 155 -7.13 -7.84 25.52
N VAL A 156 -7.05 -7.79 24.18
CA VAL A 156 -8.19 -8.18 23.33
C VAL A 156 -8.53 -9.65 23.51
N VAL A 157 -7.52 -10.54 23.58
CA VAL A 157 -7.72 -11.98 23.82
C VAL A 157 -8.39 -12.24 25.18
N LYS A 158 -7.95 -11.51 26.22
CA LYS A 158 -8.51 -11.64 27.59
C LYS A 158 -9.92 -11.09 27.75
N ASN A 159 -10.36 -10.21 26.85
CA ASN A 159 -11.68 -9.59 26.88
C ASN A 159 -12.54 -10.11 25.71
N PRO A 160 -13.38 -11.15 25.89
CA PRO A 160 -14.14 -11.77 24.81
C PRO A 160 -15.15 -10.84 24.11
N ASP A 161 -15.54 -9.75 24.76
CA ASP A 161 -16.46 -8.75 24.22
C ASP A 161 -15.73 -7.64 23.43
N ALA A 162 -14.38 -7.63 23.45
CA ALA A 162 -13.60 -6.63 22.72
C ALA A 162 -13.60 -6.93 21.23
N LYS A 163 -13.69 -5.85 20.43
CA LYS A 163 -13.59 -5.88 18.96
C LYS A 163 -12.37 -5.10 18.51
N LEU A 164 -11.47 -5.77 17.78
CA LEU A 164 -10.25 -5.19 17.22
C LEU A 164 -10.45 -4.88 15.74
N GLY A 165 -10.38 -3.60 15.38
CA GLY A 165 -10.34 -3.14 14.00
C GLY A 165 -8.96 -3.35 13.40
N VAL A 166 -8.91 -3.87 12.18
CA VAL A 166 -7.69 -4.03 11.38
C VAL A 166 -7.97 -3.66 9.92
N VAL A 167 -6.96 -3.22 9.19
CA VAL A 167 -7.10 -2.96 7.76
C VAL A 167 -6.82 -4.23 6.96
N VAL A 168 -7.59 -4.44 5.88
CA VAL A 168 -7.46 -5.61 5.00
C VAL A 168 -6.03 -5.71 4.42
N GLY A 169 -5.40 -6.86 4.62
CA GLY A 169 -4.04 -7.14 4.12
C GLY A 169 -2.90 -6.44 4.91
N ALA A 170 -3.22 -5.60 5.91
CA ALA A 170 -2.23 -5.04 6.80
C ALA A 170 -1.69 -6.08 7.80
N ILE A 171 -0.53 -5.79 8.37
CA ILE A 171 0.19 -6.75 9.23
C ILE A 171 -0.51 -6.99 10.56
N GLU A 172 -1.34 -6.05 11.02
CA GLU A 172 -2.01 -6.09 12.30
C GLU A 172 -2.98 -7.29 12.41
N ALA A 173 -3.59 -7.68 11.29
CA ALA A 173 -4.41 -8.90 11.24
C ALA A 173 -3.57 -10.17 11.45
N GLU A 174 -2.34 -10.21 10.92
CA GLU A 174 -1.39 -11.30 11.12
C GLU A 174 -0.94 -11.34 12.59
N TYR A 175 -0.57 -10.19 13.17
CA TYR A 175 -0.20 -10.10 14.58
C TYR A 175 -1.33 -10.56 15.50
N ALA A 176 -2.55 -10.09 15.25
CA ALA A 176 -3.74 -10.54 16.00
C ALA A 176 -3.91 -12.07 15.92
N SER A 177 -3.74 -12.65 14.75
CA SER A 177 -3.83 -14.11 14.57
C SER A 177 -2.71 -14.86 15.32
N LYS A 178 -1.48 -14.36 15.29
CA LYS A 178 -0.32 -14.99 15.96
C LYS A 178 -0.44 -14.95 17.48
N VAL A 179 -1.00 -13.88 18.06
CA VAL A 179 -1.31 -13.81 19.49
C VAL A 179 -2.64 -14.45 19.83
N LYS A 180 -3.32 -15.09 18.84
CA LYS A 180 -4.57 -15.85 19.01
C LYS A 180 -5.78 -15.01 19.36
N VAL A 181 -5.89 -13.78 18.86
CA VAL A 181 -7.16 -13.04 18.89
C VAL A 181 -8.21 -13.85 18.10
N PRO A 182 -9.35 -14.20 18.68
CA PRO A 182 -10.39 -14.93 17.97
C PRO A 182 -10.88 -14.18 16.73
N ALA A 183 -11.09 -14.89 15.62
CA ALA A 183 -11.55 -14.28 14.37
C ALA A 183 -12.86 -13.49 14.53
N GLY A 184 -13.76 -13.94 15.42
CA GLY A 184 -15.01 -13.24 15.72
C GLY A 184 -14.84 -11.92 16.49
N GLN A 185 -13.65 -11.62 17.00
CA GLN A 185 -13.30 -10.35 17.62
C GLN A 185 -12.64 -9.37 16.63
N MET A 186 -12.22 -9.81 15.44
CA MET A 186 -11.64 -8.95 14.43
C MET A 186 -12.70 -8.30 13.54
N VAL A 187 -12.58 -6.99 13.34
CA VAL A 187 -13.40 -6.20 12.42
C VAL A 187 -12.50 -5.67 11.32
N VAL A 188 -12.68 -6.15 10.10
CA VAL A 188 -11.85 -5.76 8.95
C VAL A 188 -12.41 -4.51 8.29
N PHE A 189 -11.56 -3.52 8.09
CA PHE A 189 -11.85 -2.26 7.40
C PHE A 189 -11.06 -2.16 6.09
N PRO A 190 -11.56 -1.41 5.09
CA PRO A 190 -10.85 -1.22 3.82
C PRO A 190 -9.61 -0.32 3.97
N ASP A 191 -9.64 0.64 4.89
CA ASP A 191 -8.60 1.66 5.09
C ASP A 191 -8.60 2.22 6.52
N ALA A 192 -7.56 3.02 6.84
CA ALA A 192 -7.36 3.60 8.16
C ALA A 192 -8.46 4.60 8.57
N VAL A 193 -9.00 5.38 7.61
CA VAL A 193 -10.07 6.37 7.88
C VAL A 193 -11.37 5.65 8.23
N SER A 194 -11.68 4.58 7.51
CA SER A 194 -12.83 3.72 7.80
C SER A 194 -12.70 3.02 9.15
N ALA A 195 -11.47 2.62 9.54
CA ALA A 195 -11.19 2.01 10.84
C ALA A 195 -11.36 3.03 11.98
N LEU A 196 -10.83 4.24 11.84
CA LEU A 196 -11.04 5.35 12.78
C LEU A 196 -12.54 5.61 12.97
N SER A 197 -13.28 5.79 11.88
CA SER A 197 -14.74 5.99 11.92
C SER A 197 -15.46 4.80 12.56
N GLY A 198 -14.94 3.58 12.38
CA GLY A 198 -15.43 2.36 13.00
C GLY A 198 -15.31 2.39 14.53
N VAL A 199 -14.18 2.89 15.06
CA VAL A 199 -13.98 3.06 16.52
C VAL A 199 -14.91 4.16 17.05
N GLN A 200 -15.00 5.30 16.37
CA GLN A 200 -15.92 6.38 16.76
C GLN A 200 -17.37 5.88 16.87
N ALA A 201 -17.81 5.12 15.87
CA ALA A 201 -19.18 4.55 15.83
C ALA A 201 -19.38 3.34 16.77
N GLY A 202 -18.33 2.83 17.44
CA GLY A 202 -18.40 1.66 18.31
C GLY A 202 -18.53 0.32 17.56
N ARG A 203 -18.14 0.27 16.27
CA ARG A 203 -18.06 -0.97 15.49
C ARG A 203 -16.83 -1.79 15.89
N ALA A 204 -15.76 -1.12 16.32
CA ALA A 204 -14.60 -1.68 16.96
C ALA A 204 -14.31 -0.91 18.26
N ASP A 205 -13.68 -1.56 19.23
CA ASP A 205 -13.28 -0.96 20.50
C ASP A 205 -11.87 -0.38 20.41
N ALA A 206 -11.03 -0.97 19.58
CA ALA A 206 -9.70 -0.49 19.23
C ALA A 206 -9.46 -0.64 17.74
N TYR A 207 -8.62 0.23 17.15
CA TYR A 207 -8.03 0.05 15.83
C TYR A 207 -6.54 -0.16 15.98
N ALA A 208 -6.05 -1.30 15.51
CA ALA A 208 -4.64 -1.65 15.52
C ALA A 208 -3.95 -1.11 14.27
N ALA A 209 -2.90 -0.33 14.46
CA ALA A 209 -2.11 0.23 13.39
C ALA A 209 -0.66 0.49 13.85
N THR A 210 0.18 0.98 12.94
CA THR A 210 1.49 1.49 13.32
C THR A 210 1.36 2.65 14.29
N ALA A 211 2.32 2.85 15.19
CA ALA A 211 2.32 3.99 16.10
C ALA A 211 2.30 5.33 15.32
N LEU A 212 2.93 5.39 14.14
CA LEU A 212 2.93 6.60 13.29
C LEU A 212 1.56 6.88 12.68
N THR A 213 0.85 5.86 12.20
CA THR A 213 -0.53 6.01 11.71
C THR A 213 -1.45 6.54 12.81
N VAL A 214 -1.38 5.95 14.01
CA VAL A 214 -2.21 6.41 15.14
C VAL A 214 -1.86 7.85 15.53
N ASN A 215 -0.57 8.21 15.59
CA ASN A 215 -0.14 9.56 15.89
C ASN A 215 -0.63 10.57 14.82
N ASP A 216 -0.56 10.22 13.53
CA ASP A 216 -1.06 11.08 12.44
C ASP A 216 -2.57 11.28 12.53
N LEU A 217 -3.32 10.19 12.76
CA LEU A 217 -4.78 10.26 12.93
C LEU A 217 -5.15 11.14 14.12
N MET A 218 -4.48 10.99 15.26
CA MET A 218 -4.72 11.82 16.45
C MET A 218 -4.35 13.29 16.21
N GLY A 219 -3.29 13.57 15.47
CA GLY A 219 -2.89 14.94 15.11
C GLY A 219 -3.88 15.67 14.18
N LYS A 220 -4.72 14.92 13.46
CA LYS A 220 -5.74 15.44 12.52
C LYS A 220 -7.16 15.42 13.08
N THR A 221 -7.38 14.78 14.23
CA THR A 221 -8.68 14.78 14.89
C THR A 221 -8.78 15.96 15.88
N ASP A 222 -9.97 16.59 15.93
CA ASP A 222 -10.24 17.63 16.90
C ASP A 222 -10.17 17.10 18.34
N ALA A 223 -9.84 17.97 19.29
CA ALA A 223 -9.77 17.63 20.72
C ALA A 223 -11.07 17.05 21.31
N GLY A 224 -12.20 17.22 20.61
CA GLY A 224 -13.51 16.66 20.96
C GLY A 224 -13.88 15.37 20.20
N SER A 225 -12.95 14.75 19.51
CA SER A 225 -13.23 13.55 18.69
C SER A 225 -13.70 12.33 19.48
N GLY A 226 -13.48 12.32 20.80
CA GLY A 226 -13.78 11.19 21.68
C GLY A 226 -12.88 9.98 21.44
N LEU A 227 -11.69 10.22 20.87
CA LEU A 227 -10.67 9.19 20.59
C LEU A 227 -9.37 9.53 21.34
N GLU A 228 -8.57 8.50 21.59
CA GLU A 228 -7.22 8.61 22.11
C GLU A 228 -6.35 7.47 21.63
N LYS A 229 -5.03 7.65 21.70
CA LYS A 229 -4.06 6.57 21.57
C LYS A 229 -4.00 5.83 22.90
N ALA A 230 -4.08 4.51 22.88
CA ALA A 230 -3.94 3.70 24.08
C ALA A 230 -2.50 3.81 24.62
N GLU A 231 -2.35 4.35 25.82
CA GLU A 231 -1.05 4.48 26.51
C GLU A 231 -1.16 4.06 27.98
N PRO A 232 -0.15 3.33 28.53
CA PRO A 232 0.98 2.75 27.80
C PRO A 232 0.53 1.64 26.84
N PHE A 233 1.28 1.40 25.75
CA PHE A 233 1.02 0.32 24.81
C PHE A 233 2.15 -0.70 24.84
N THR A 234 1.81 -1.99 24.77
CA THR A 234 2.77 -3.09 24.70
C THR A 234 2.69 -3.72 23.32
N ASP A 235 3.80 -3.70 22.56
CA ASP A 235 3.90 -4.39 21.29
C ASP A 235 3.70 -5.90 21.46
N PRO A 236 3.08 -6.58 20.48
CA PRO A 236 2.88 -8.02 20.56
C PRO A 236 4.21 -8.77 20.62
N VAL A 237 4.21 -9.87 21.37
CA VAL A 237 5.36 -10.77 21.46
C VAL A 237 5.08 -12.00 20.60
N ILE A 238 5.86 -12.18 19.54
CA ILE A 238 5.73 -13.31 18.61
C ILE A 238 7.04 -14.10 18.67
N ASP A 239 6.93 -15.39 18.91
CA ASP A 239 8.09 -16.31 19.07
C ASP A 239 9.12 -15.81 20.10
N GLY A 240 8.63 -15.22 21.21
CA GLY A 240 9.44 -14.72 22.32
C GLY A 240 10.15 -13.39 22.03
N LYS A 241 9.83 -12.72 20.93
CA LYS A 241 10.42 -11.42 20.55
C LYS A 241 9.33 -10.36 20.42
N GLY A 242 9.59 -9.17 20.98
CA GLY A 242 8.76 -7.99 20.71
C GLY A 242 8.81 -7.63 19.22
N VAL A 243 7.66 -7.33 18.64
CA VAL A 243 7.55 -7.05 17.21
C VAL A 243 7.86 -5.57 16.94
N ARG A 244 8.74 -5.33 15.97
CA ARG A 244 8.97 -4.04 15.34
C ARG A 244 8.85 -4.22 13.84
N GLY A 245 7.96 -3.46 13.21
CA GLY A 245 7.77 -3.50 11.77
C GLY A 245 8.80 -2.63 11.03
N TYR A 246 9.19 -3.05 9.84
CA TYR A 246 10.15 -2.33 8.98
C TYR A 246 9.55 -2.13 7.59
N GLY A 247 9.28 -0.87 7.23
CA GLY A 247 8.70 -0.52 5.95
C GLY A 247 9.72 -0.35 4.85
N ALA A 248 9.37 -0.81 3.65
CA ALA A 248 10.23 -0.78 2.47
C ALA A 248 9.40 -0.63 1.18
N TYR A 249 10.09 -0.43 0.07
CA TYR A 249 9.51 -0.48 -1.27
C TYR A 249 9.47 -1.92 -1.77
N ALA A 250 8.44 -2.25 -2.55
CA ALA A 250 8.36 -3.57 -3.16
C ALA A 250 8.35 -3.47 -4.69
N PHE A 251 9.02 -4.43 -5.30
CA PHE A 251 9.23 -4.58 -6.74
C PHE A 251 8.78 -5.98 -7.16
N ARG A 252 8.49 -6.18 -8.45
CA ARG A 252 8.28 -7.53 -8.98
C ARG A 252 9.55 -8.36 -8.81
N THR A 253 9.41 -9.66 -8.62
CA THR A 253 10.56 -10.57 -8.44
C THR A 253 11.47 -10.65 -9.66
N ASP A 254 10.92 -10.42 -10.85
CA ASP A 254 11.65 -10.37 -12.13
C ASP A 254 12.31 -9.00 -12.39
N ASP A 255 11.98 -7.95 -11.60
CA ASP A 255 12.60 -6.62 -11.66
C ASP A 255 13.76 -6.44 -10.66
N LYS A 256 14.47 -7.53 -10.33
CA LYS A 256 15.57 -7.49 -9.35
C LYS A 256 16.64 -6.44 -9.64
N ALA A 257 17.01 -6.25 -10.89
CA ALA A 257 17.98 -5.23 -11.29
C ALA A 257 17.49 -3.81 -10.95
N PHE A 258 16.18 -3.57 -11.04
CA PHE A 258 15.58 -2.32 -10.61
C PHE A 258 15.63 -2.16 -9.09
N ALA A 259 15.25 -3.18 -8.33
CA ALA A 259 15.33 -3.16 -6.87
C ALA A 259 16.77 -2.93 -6.39
N ASP A 260 17.77 -3.55 -7.00
CA ASP A 260 19.19 -3.40 -6.66
C ASP A 260 19.69 -1.96 -6.95
N ALA A 261 19.32 -1.41 -8.12
CA ALA A 261 19.67 -0.03 -8.48
C ALA A 261 19.00 0.99 -7.55
N PHE A 262 17.73 0.78 -7.21
CA PHE A 262 17.01 1.60 -6.24
C PHE A 262 17.68 1.53 -4.85
N ASN A 263 18.04 0.34 -4.36
CA ASN A 263 18.74 0.16 -3.11
C ASN A 263 20.10 0.86 -3.07
N ALA A 264 20.83 0.87 -4.17
CA ALA A 264 22.13 1.55 -4.25
C ALA A 264 22.00 3.07 -4.06
N GLU A 265 20.96 3.69 -4.63
CA GLU A 265 20.68 5.12 -4.42
C GLU A 265 20.04 5.39 -3.05
N LEU A 266 19.14 4.50 -2.58
CA LEU A 266 18.52 4.59 -1.26
C LEU A 266 19.57 4.58 -0.15
N ALA A 267 20.59 3.70 -0.26
CA ALA A 267 21.66 3.60 0.74
C ALA A 267 22.51 4.89 0.86
N LYS A 268 22.59 5.70 -0.21
CA LYS A 268 23.28 7.00 -0.18
C LYS A 268 22.44 8.09 0.46
N PHE A 269 21.14 7.86 0.64
CA PHE A 269 20.18 8.86 1.10
C PHE A 269 19.73 8.62 2.53
N ILE A 270 19.40 7.38 2.90
CA ILE A 270 18.86 7.04 4.23
C ILE A 270 19.84 7.45 5.34
N GLY A 271 19.32 8.10 6.37
CA GLY A 271 20.08 8.55 7.53
C GLY A 271 20.85 9.85 7.34
N THR A 272 20.92 10.42 6.12
CA THR A 272 21.48 11.76 5.89
C THR A 272 20.62 12.85 6.51
N ASP A 273 21.15 14.05 6.66
CA ASP A 273 20.37 15.19 7.16
C ASP A 273 19.27 15.60 6.16
N GLU A 274 19.53 15.46 4.85
CA GLU A 274 18.51 15.64 3.80
C GLU A 274 17.32 14.67 4.00
N HIS A 275 17.59 13.39 4.26
CA HIS A 275 16.56 12.40 4.56
C HIS A 275 15.77 12.77 5.82
N LYS A 276 16.45 13.08 6.94
CA LYS A 276 15.80 13.42 8.21
C LYS A 276 14.89 14.66 8.06
N GLN A 277 15.36 15.69 7.35
CA GLN A 277 14.57 16.88 7.07
C GLN A 277 13.36 16.59 6.18
N LEU A 278 13.52 15.71 5.18
CA LEU A 278 12.45 15.32 4.25
C LEU A 278 11.31 14.62 4.98
N VAL A 279 11.60 13.74 5.93
CA VAL A 279 10.59 12.88 6.59
C VAL A 279 10.03 13.46 7.89
N ALA A 280 10.69 14.46 8.47
CA ALA A 280 10.25 15.12 9.71
C ALA A 280 8.81 15.67 9.64
N PRO A 281 8.34 16.30 8.55
CA PRO A 281 6.96 16.77 8.44
C PRO A 281 5.91 15.65 8.53
N PHE A 282 6.32 14.40 8.29
CA PHE A 282 5.48 13.21 8.38
C PHE A 282 5.58 12.51 9.74
N GLY A 283 6.20 13.16 10.75
CA GLY A 283 6.32 12.65 12.11
C GLY A 283 7.43 11.62 12.32
N PHE A 284 8.31 11.41 11.34
CA PHE A 284 9.48 10.54 11.49
C PHE A 284 10.64 11.27 12.18
N THR A 285 11.28 10.58 13.09
CA THR A 285 12.44 11.04 13.86
C THR A 285 13.64 10.10 13.64
N PRO A 286 14.82 10.41 14.17
CA PRO A 286 15.94 9.46 14.13
C PRO A 286 15.68 8.12 14.81
N GLU A 287 14.66 8.01 15.67
CA GLU A 287 14.29 6.76 16.35
C GLU A 287 13.70 5.71 15.40
N GLU A 288 13.03 6.17 14.32
CA GLU A 288 12.48 5.31 13.29
C GLU A 288 13.52 4.84 12.26
N LEU A 289 14.75 5.35 12.29
CA LEU A 289 15.78 4.87 11.36
C LEU A 289 15.99 3.36 11.49
N PRO A 290 16.10 2.62 10.36
CA PRO A 290 16.12 1.15 10.37
C PRO A 290 17.46 0.57 10.90
N LYS A 291 18.47 1.41 11.17
CA LYS A 291 19.81 1.02 11.63
C LYS A 291 20.41 -0.04 10.69
N ASP A 292 20.93 -1.15 11.25
CA ASP A 292 21.57 -2.24 10.50
C ASP A 292 20.61 -3.32 9.99
N VAL A 293 19.31 -3.03 9.93
CA VAL A 293 18.30 -3.96 9.43
C VAL A 293 18.24 -3.89 7.92
N THR A 294 18.23 -5.05 7.25
CA THR A 294 18.15 -5.17 5.79
C THR A 294 16.99 -6.07 5.39
N ALA A 295 16.48 -5.88 4.16
CA ALA A 295 15.47 -6.76 3.62
C ALA A 295 15.91 -8.23 3.64
N ALA A 296 17.16 -8.51 3.31
CA ALA A 296 17.71 -9.88 3.34
C ALA A 296 17.60 -10.53 4.73
N LYS A 297 17.90 -9.77 5.81
CA LYS A 297 17.75 -10.27 7.19
C LYS A 297 16.28 -10.51 7.55
N LEU A 298 15.38 -9.61 7.14
CA LEU A 298 13.96 -9.72 7.42
C LEU A 298 13.29 -10.87 6.65
N CYS A 299 13.66 -11.04 5.37
CA CYS A 299 13.15 -12.14 4.55
C CYS A 299 13.63 -13.52 5.01
N ALA A 300 14.82 -13.61 5.63
CA ALA A 300 15.37 -14.85 6.15
C ALA A 300 14.85 -15.19 7.56
N ALA A 301 14.15 -14.30 8.25
CA ALA A 301 13.58 -14.55 9.57
C ALA A 301 12.51 -15.68 9.46
N LYS A 302 12.65 -16.70 10.34
CA LYS A 302 11.70 -17.82 10.42
C LYS A 302 10.72 -17.58 11.54
#